data_35db0a51a6bd22bcdf75228915f5f024
#
_entry.id   35db0a51a6bd22bcdf75228915f5f024
#
_cell.length_a   1.000
_cell.length_b   1.000
_cell.length_c   1.000
_cell.angle_alpha   90.00
_cell.angle_beta   90.00
_cell.angle_gamma   90.00
#
_symmetry.space_group_name_H-M   'P 1'
#
loop_
_entity.id
_entity.type
_entity.pdbx_description
1 polymer ?
#
loop_
_entity_poly.entity_id
_entity_poly.type
_entity_poly.pdbx_seq_one_letter_code
_entity_poly.pdbx_strand_id
1 'polypeptide(L)'
;MHMSTYVIAIGGNALAQNAGDLDRILREIAVAAVDFAVKGHHIVLVHGNGPQIGNLVIQNEAARPVIPENSMDECVAMTQAMIGYPLQQHIYNELQTRKSDLQVATIVTQVLVDRDKLESLKPTKPIGPFYTKEQARQIAEETGMVMAEDSGRGYRRLVASPKPEGIVEIDTIRRLLDAGAIVISGGGGGIPVVREADGSLQGVSAVIDKDFASAKLAELVDADYLFILTAVDHVAVNFGRPDQMQLTEMTVDQAREYCSQGQFAAGSMLPKVQAAMAFAESKKGRNAVIASLEKAPLAMVGKSGTRIYQG
;
A
#
# COMPACT_ATOMS: atom_id res chain seq x y z
N MET A 1 28.22 7.09 7.81
CA MET A 1 27.12 7.18 6.83
C MET A 1 25.99 7.96 7.48
N HIS A 2 25.24 8.76 6.72
CA HIS A 2 24.05 9.43 7.25
C HIS A 2 22.95 8.39 7.43
N MET A 3 22.38 8.30 8.62
CA MET A 3 21.21 7.44 8.91
C MET A 3 20.00 8.05 8.20
N SER A 4 19.29 7.23 7.45
CA SER A 4 18.06 7.64 6.73
C SER A 4 16.91 6.72 7.06
N THR A 5 15.69 7.23 6.98
CA THR A 5 14.45 6.48 7.18
C THR A 5 13.80 6.18 5.83
N TYR A 6 13.50 4.92 5.59
CA TYR A 6 12.90 4.41 4.35
C TYR A 6 11.53 3.81 4.64
N VAL A 7 10.52 4.26 3.89
CA VAL A 7 9.23 3.58 3.83
C VAL A 7 9.11 2.90 2.47
N ILE A 8 8.87 1.58 2.46
CA ILE A 8 8.86 0.75 1.26
C ILE A 8 7.46 0.13 1.11
N ALA A 9 6.70 0.62 0.14
CA ALA A 9 5.36 0.18 -0.18
C ALA A 9 5.39 -0.90 -1.27
N ILE A 10 5.01 -2.14 -0.92
CA ILE A 10 5.02 -3.31 -1.79
C ILE A 10 3.66 -3.44 -2.49
N GLY A 11 3.63 -3.50 -3.82
CA GLY A 11 2.41 -3.62 -4.61
C GLY A 11 1.66 -4.92 -4.36
N GLY A 12 0.32 -4.85 -4.17
CA GLY A 12 -0.51 -6.02 -3.89
C GLY A 12 -0.55 -7.06 -5.03
N ASN A 13 -0.43 -6.62 -6.29
CA ASN A 13 -0.41 -7.54 -7.45
C ASN A 13 0.84 -8.44 -7.44
N ALA A 14 1.95 -7.98 -6.91
CA ALA A 14 3.14 -8.80 -6.73
C ALA A 14 2.92 -9.93 -5.70
N LEU A 15 2.01 -9.71 -4.75
CA LEU A 15 1.64 -10.67 -3.71
C LEU A 15 0.45 -11.58 -4.11
N ALA A 16 -0.01 -11.48 -5.37
CA ALA A 16 -1.16 -12.24 -5.91
C ALA A 16 -0.78 -13.59 -6.52
N GLN A 17 0.49 -13.93 -6.54
CA GLN A 17 1.03 -15.11 -7.23
C GLN A 17 0.75 -16.39 -6.44
N ASN A 18 1.06 -17.54 -7.03
CA ASN A 18 0.98 -18.81 -6.31
C ASN A 18 1.91 -18.81 -5.08
N ALA A 19 1.72 -19.76 -4.16
CA ALA A 19 2.42 -19.77 -2.88
C ALA A 19 3.96 -19.79 -3.02
N GLY A 20 4.49 -20.45 -4.05
CA GLY A 20 5.95 -20.52 -4.27
C GLY A 20 6.55 -19.18 -4.74
N ASP A 21 5.84 -18.47 -5.61
CA ASP A 21 6.27 -17.15 -6.08
C ASP A 21 6.16 -16.11 -4.96
N LEU A 22 5.11 -16.20 -4.13
CA LEU A 22 4.96 -15.33 -2.97
C LEU A 22 6.13 -15.50 -1.99
N ASP A 23 6.50 -16.74 -1.64
CA ASP A 23 7.64 -17.03 -0.75
C ASP A 23 8.95 -16.45 -1.29
N ARG A 24 9.23 -16.63 -2.58
CA ARG A 24 10.42 -16.06 -3.23
C ARG A 24 10.45 -14.54 -3.14
N ILE A 25 9.33 -13.89 -3.45
CA ILE A 25 9.21 -12.42 -3.42
C ILE A 25 9.42 -11.88 -1.99
N LEU A 26 8.79 -12.49 -0.99
CA LEU A 26 8.95 -12.08 0.41
C LEU A 26 10.39 -12.23 0.88
N ARG A 27 11.09 -13.27 0.44
CA ARG A 27 12.51 -13.49 0.73
C ARG A 27 13.39 -12.40 0.09
N GLU A 28 13.16 -12.06 -1.17
CA GLU A 28 13.90 -10.99 -1.86
C GLU A 28 13.72 -9.63 -1.18
N ILE A 29 12.50 -9.33 -0.74
CA ILE A 29 12.18 -8.12 0.03
C ILE A 29 12.91 -8.13 1.38
N ALA A 30 12.89 -9.27 2.08
CA ALA A 30 13.55 -9.42 3.38
C ALA A 30 15.06 -9.16 3.26
N VAL A 31 15.72 -9.75 2.26
CA VAL A 31 17.15 -9.51 1.99
C VAL A 31 17.42 -8.02 1.76
N ALA A 32 16.64 -7.36 0.89
CA ALA A 32 16.82 -5.95 0.61
C ALA A 32 16.60 -5.07 1.86
N ALA A 33 15.56 -5.34 2.64
CA ALA A 33 15.26 -4.60 3.87
C ALA A 33 16.39 -4.75 4.92
N VAL A 34 16.86 -5.98 5.13
CA VAL A 34 17.94 -6.27 6.08
C VAL A 34 19.26 -5.64 5.62
N ASP A 35 19.59 -5.66 4.31
CA ASP A 35 20.79 -5.02 3.75
C ASP A 35 20.91 -3.52 4.11
N PHE A 36 19.76 -2.83 4.19
CA PHE A 36 19.73 -1.41 4.59
C PHE A 36 19.70 -1.26 6.12
N ALA A 37 18.95 -2.10 6.82
CA ALA A 37 18.84 -2.03 8.28
C ALA A 37 20.19 -2.27 8.97
N VAL A 38 20.98 -3.25 8.53
CA VAL A 38 22.32 -3.53 9.10
C VAL A 38 23.35 -2.43 8.81
N LYS A 39 23.07 -1.53 7.86
CA LYS A 39 23.88 -0.32 7.62
C LYS A 39 23.46 0.86 8.50
N GLY A 40 22.50 0.66 9.40
CA GLY A 40 22.03 1.67 10.35
C GLY A 40 20.89 2.54 9.82
N HIS A 41 20.17 2.11 8.77
CA HIS A 41 18.98 2.81 8.28
C HIS A 41 17.71 2.29 8.97
N HIS A 42 16.74 3.15 9.16
CA HIS A 42 15.41 2.78 9.66
C HIS A 42 14.54 2.31 8.49
N ILE A 43 13.86 1.17 8.65
CA ILE A 43 13.06 0.54 7.60
C ILE A 43 11.63 0.32 8.07
N VAL A 44 10.66 0.85 7.31
CA VAL A 44 9.25 0.52 7.43
C VAL A 44 8.78 -0.14 6.13
N LEU A 45 8.14 -1.30 6.25
CA LEU A 45 7.56 -2.03 5.13
C LEU A 45 6.04 -1.89 5.18
N VAL A 46 5.44 -1.56 4.05
CA VAL A 46 3.98 -1.54 3.85
C VAL A 46 3.64 -2.48 2.71
N HIS A 47 2.69 -3.38 2.90
CA HIS A 47 2.27 -4.31 1.86
C HIS A 47 0.85 -4.03 1.35
N GLY A 48 0.57 -4.35 0.10
CA GLY A 48 -0.82 -4.42 -0.41
C GLY A 48 -1.49 -5.72 0.02
N ASN A 49 -2.82 -5.80 -0.18
CA ASN A 49 -3.64 -6.96 0.20
C ASN A 49 -4.78 -7.27 -0.77
N GLY A 50 -4.81 -6.66 -1.96
CA GLY A 50 -5.97 -6.74 -2.86
C GLY A 50 -6.47 -8.16 -3.12
N PRO A 51 -5.63 -9.13 -3.50
CA PRO A 51 -6.05 -10.51 -3.71
C PRO A 51 -6.53 -11.19 -2.43
N GLN A 52 -5.87 -10.94 -1.29
CA GLN A 52 -6.20 -11.54 0.00
C GLN A 52 -7.57 -11.04 0.52
N ILE A 53 -7.84 -9.75 0.39
CA ILE A 53 -9.18 -9.19 0.69
C ILE A 53 -10.23 -9.84 -0.21
N GLY A 54 -9.95 -10.00 -1.51
CA GLY A 54 -10.86 -10.67 -2.43
C GLY A 54 -11.22 -12.08 -1.98
N ASN A 55 -10.22 -12.86 -1.56
CA ASN A 55 -10.41 -14.22 -1.06
C ASN A 55 -11.23 -14.24 0.24
N LEU A 56 -10.97 -13.34 1.18
CA LEU A 56 -11.75 -13.24 2.43
C LEU A 56 -13.21 -12.87 2.16
N VAL A 57 -13.48 -11.98 1.21
CA VAL A 57 -14.86 -11.65 0.80
C VAL A 57 -15.56 -12.91 0.26
N ILE A 58 -14.91 -13.70 -0.61
CA ILE A 58 -15.48 -14.95 -1.11
C ILE A 58 -15.72 -15.95 0.03
N GLN A 59 -14.79 -16.08 0.97
CA GLN A 59 -14.93 -16.96 2.13
C GLN A 59 -16.10 -16.54 3.02
N ASN A 60 -16.25 -15.23 3.28
CA ASN A 60 -17.38 -14.69 4.03
C ASN A 60 -18.72 -14.99 3.34
N GLU A 61 -18.82 -14.73 2.03
CA GLU A 61 -20.04 -15.02 1.25
C GLU A 61 -20.40 -16.51 1.30
N ALA A 62 -19.43 -17.40 1.13
CA ALA A 62 -19.63 -18.84 1.16
C ALA A 62 -20.02 -19.36 2.55
N ALA A 63 -19.49 -18.76 3.62
CA ALA A 63 -19.71 -19.18 4.99
C ALA A 63 -20.95 -18.54 5.65
N ARG A 64 -21.53 -17.50 5.06
CA ARG A 64 -22.68 -16.72 5.59
C ARG A 64 -23.86 -17.58 6.09
N PRO A 65 -24.22 -18.71 5.46
CA PRO A 65 -25.30 -19.57 5.97
C PRO A 65 -24.97 -20.27 7.29
N VAL A 66 -23.71 -20.31 7.72
CA VAL A 66 -23.22 -21.09 8.85
C VAL A 66 -22.68 -20.23 9.99
N ILE A 67 -21.94 -19.15 9.63
CA ILE A 67 -21.32 -18.24 10.60
C ILE A 67 -21.52 -16.77 10.17
N PRO A 68 -21.49 -15.80 11.12
CA PRO A 68 -21.52 -14.39 10.78
C PRO A 68 -20.32 -13.99 9.90
N GLU A 69 -20.56 -13.03 9.00
CA GLU A 69 -19.48 -12.42 8.20
C GLU A 69 -18.58 -11.56 9.08
N ASN A 70 -17.27 -11.57 8.79
CA ASN A 70 -16.37 -10.54 9.28
C ASN A 70 -16.64 -9.20 8.55
N SER A 71 -16.57 -8.10 9.27
CA SER A 71 -16.67 -6.77 8.65
C SER A 71 -15.47 -6.47 7.75
N MET A 72 -15.57 -5.42 6.92
CA MET A 72 -14.49 -5.08 5.97
C MET A 72 -13.21 -4.66 6.69
N ASP A 73 -13.32 -3.91 7.77
CA ASP A 73 -12.17 -3.49 8.61
C ASP A 73 -11.52 -4.69 9.30
N GLU A 74 -12.31 -5.66 9.80
CA GLU A 74 -11.79 -6.94 10.32
C GLU A 74 -11.05 -7.74 9.25
N CYS A 75 -11.60 -7.81 8.02
CA CYS A 75 -10.93 -8.45 6.89
C CYS A 75 -9.58 -7.76 6.57
N VAL A 76 -9.52 -6.43 6.63
CA VAL A 76 -8.24 -5.71 6.47
C VAL A 76 -7.26 -6.09 7.58
N ALA A 77 -7.70 -6.12 8.85
CA ALA A 77 -6.88 -6.57 9.98
C ALA A 77 -6.34 -7.99 9.80
N MET A 78 -7.18 -8.93 9.38
CA MET A 78 -6.78 -10.31 9.09
C MET A 78 -5.69 -10.35 8.01
N THR A 79 -5.81 -9.55 6.94
CA THR A 79 -4.80 -9.53 5.87
C THR A 79 -3.46 -8.95 6.32
N GLN A 80 -3.44 -8.07 7.32
CA GLN A 80 -2.18 -7.57 7.88
C GLN A 80 -1.38 -8.69 8.53
N ALA A 81 -2.04 -9.60 9.25
CA ALA A 81 -1.40 -10.78 9.81
C ALA A 81 -1.06 -11.82 8.73
N MET A 82 -1.96 -12.07 7.77
CA MET A 82 -1.74 -13.06 6.70
C MET A 82 -0.48 -12.79 5.87
N ILE A 83 -0.14 -11.53 5.64
CA ILE A 83 1.02 -11.13 4.84
C ILE A 83 2.18 -10.71 5.74
N GLY A 84 1.89 -9.99 6.83
CA GLY A 84 2.92 -9.54 7.78
C GLY A 84 3.66 -10.67 8.46
N TYR A 85 2.97 -11.75 8.85
CA TYR A 85 3.59 -12.92 9.48
C TYR A 85 4.67 -13.58 8.61
N PRO A 86 4.41 -14.03 7.38
CA PRO A 86 5.45 -14.64 6.54
C PRO A 86 6.57 -13.65 6.20
N LEU A 87 6.26 -12.37 5.95
CA LEU A 87 7.28 -11.35 5.71
C LEU A 87 8.18 -11.16 6.94
N GLN A 88 7.60 -11.06 8.14
CA GLN A 88 8.33 -10.98 9.40
C GLN A 88 9.24 -12.20 9.61
N GLN A 89 8.74 -13.41 9.30
CA GLN A 89 9.52 -14.63 9.41
C GLN A 89 10.73 -14.63 8.46
N HIS A 90 10.57 -14.21 7.21
CA HIS A 90 11.70 -14.09 6.27
C HIS A 90 12.73 -13.06 6.72
N ILE A 91 12.29 -11.91 7.23
CA ILE A 91 13.21 -10.89 7.79
C ILE A 91 13.94 -11.43 9.00
N TYR A 92 13.26 -12.09 9.93
CA TYR A 92 13.88 -12.72 11.09
C TYR A 92 14.95 -13.74 10.66
N ASN A 93 14.64 -14.63 9.72
CA ASN A 93 15.55 -15.63 9.22
C ASN A 93 16.79 -15.00 8.57
N GLU A 94 16.61 -13.91 7.80
CA GLU A 94 17.72 -13.18 7.18
C GLU A 94 18.60 -12.47 8.24
N LEU A 95 17.99 -11.87 9.27
CA LEU A 95 18.72 -11.29 10.41
C LEU A 95 19.57 -12.34 11.13
N GLN A 96 19.03 -13.55 11.35
CA GLN A 96 19.80 -14.68 11.94
C GLN A 96 20.97 -15.10 11.03
N THR A 97 20.73 -15.17 9.72
CA THR A 97 21.79 -15.48 8.73
C THR A 97 22.94 -14.45 8.79
N ARG A 98 22.60 -13.18 8.98
CA ARG A 98 23.57 -12.06 9.12
C ARG A 98 24.17 -11.94 10.53
N LYS A 99 23.73 -12.76 11.51
CA LYS A 99 24.12 -12.66 12.93
C LYS A 99 23.87 -11.24 13.47
N SER A 100 22.73 -10.66 13.12
CA SER A 100 22.33 -9.33 13.53
C SER A 100 21.37 -9.40 14.73
N ASP A 101 21.57 -8.52 15.71
CA ASP A 101 20.70 -8.40 16.90
C ASP A 101 19.46 -7.52 16.64
N LEU A 102 19.31 -6.97 15.43
CA LEU A 102 18.15 -6.18 15.05
C LEU A 102 16.86 -7.02 15.19
N GLN A 103 15.77 -6.32 15.51
CA GLN A 103 14.47 -6.95 15.68
C GLN A 103 13.54 -6.61 14.51
N VAL A 104 12.48 -7.38 14.34
CA VAL A 104 11.42 -7.12 13.39
C VAL A 104 10.06 -7.30 14.05
N ALA A 105 9.13 -6.41 13.77
CA ALA A 105 7.77 -6.49 14.29
C ALA A 105 6.73 -6.11 13.25
N THR A 106 5.63 -6.87 13.22
CA THR A 106 4.42 -6.51 12.47
C THR A 106 3.43 -5.82 13.40
N ILE A 107 2.99 -4.62 13.03
CA ILE A 107 2.05 -3.82 13.81
C ILE A 107 0.70 -3.84 13.10
N VAL A 108 -0.32 -4.32 13.80
CA VAL A 108 -1.71 -4.13 13.37
C VAL A 108 -1.99 -2.63 13.40
N THR A 109 -2.30 -2.07 12.23
CA THR A 109 -2.26 -0.63 12.02
C THR A 109 -3.64 -0.10 11.65
N GLN A 110 -4.14 0.83 12.45
CA GLN A 110 -5.38 1.56 12.24
C GLN A 110 -5.07 2.93 11.61
N VAL A 111 -5.85 3.28 10.59
CA VAL A 111 -5.67 4.54 9.86
C VAL A 111 -6.91 5.39 10.00
N LEU A 112 -6.73 6.58 10.56
CA LEU A 112 -7.79 7.56 10.75
C LEU A 112 -8.25 8.10 9.40
N VAL A 113 -9.57 8.16 9.23
CA VAL A 113 -10.25 8.80 8.11
C VAL A 113 -11.30 9.78 8.63
N ASP A 114 -11.58 10.79 7.84
CA ASP A 114 -12.59 11.81 8.14
C ASP A 114 -13.99 11.24 7.87
N ARG A 115 -14.86 11.26 8.89
CA ARG A 115 -16.24 10.75 8.81
C ARG A 115 -17.06 11.50 7.77
N ASP A 116 -17.05 12.82 7.81
CA ASP A 116 -17.91 13.65 6.96
C ASP A 116 -17.51 13.48 5.48
N LYS A 117 -16.20 13.41 5.23
CA LYS A 117 -15.70 13.12 3.88
C LYS A 117 -16.06 11.69 3.45
N LEU A 118 -15.95 10.70 4.35
CA LEU A 118 -16.30 9.31 4.04
C LEU A 118 -17.75 9.16 3.63
N GLU A 119 -18.69 9.79 4.34
CA GLU A 119 -20.13 9.75 4.05
C GLU A 119 -20.48 10.39 2.71
N SER A 120 -19.72 11.41 2.30
CA SER A 120 -19.90 12.08 1.01
C SER A 120 -19.21 11.38 -0.17
N LEU A 121 -18.31 10.41 0.09
CA LEU A 121 -17.56 9.70 -0.94
C LEU A 121 -18.41 8.70 -1.70
N LYS A 122 -18.44 8.82 -3.03
CA LYS A 122 -18.95 7.76 -3.88
C LYS A 122 -18.00 6.56 -3.85
N PRO A 123 -18.52 5.32 -3.77
CA PRO A 123 -17.72 4.12 -3.92
C PRO A 123 -17.02 4.09 -5.29
N THR A 124 -15.69 3.98 -5.30
CA THR A 124 -14.89 4.01 -6.52
C THR A 124 -13.82 2.91 -6.57
N LYS A 125 -13.48 2.31 -5.42
CA LYS A 125 -12.40 1.30 -5.35
C LYS A 125 -12.97 -0.10 -5.55
N PRO A 126 -12.59 -0.82 -6.62
CA PRO A 126 -13.07 -2.17 -6.87
C PRO A 126 -12.38 -3.17 -5.93
N ILE A 127 -13.19 -4.03 -5.31
CA ILE A 127 -12.74 -5.10 -4.41
C ILE A 127 -13.45 -6.41 -4.72
N GLY A 128 -12.95 -7.52 -4.16
CA GLY A 128 -13.58 -8.82 -4.25
C GLY A 128 -13.41 -9.49 -5.63
N PRO A 129 -14.18 -10.57 -5.90
CA PRO A 129 -14.11 -11.32 -7.13
C PRO A 129 -14.70 -10.57 -8.33
N PHE A 130 -14.52 -11.13 -9.52
CA PHE A 130 -15.21 -10.70 -10.72
C PHE A 130 -16.51 -11.48 -10.90
N TYR A 131 -17.57 -10.75 -11.20
CA TYR A 131 -18.91 -11.27 -11.46
C TYR A 131 -19.33 -11.03 -12.91
N THR A 132 -20.26 -11.86 -13.42
CA THR A 132 -20.95 -11.52 -14.67
C THR A 132 -21.87 -10.30 -14.44
N LYS A 133 -22.35 -9.69 -15.50
CA LYS A 133 -23.29 -8.57 -15.44
C LYS A 133 -24.57 -8.95 -14.71
N GLU A 134 -25.08 -10.16 -14.96
CA GLU A 134 -26.28 -10.70 -14.36
C GLU A 134 -26.11 -10.92 -12.85
N GLN A 135 -25.00 -11.55 -12.44
CA GLN A 135 -24.65 -11.76 -11.03
C GLN A 135 -24.52 -10.40 -10.30
N ALA A 136 -23.80 -9.45 -10.91
CA ALA A 136 -23.60 -8.13 -10.32
C ALA A 136 -24.93 -7.39 -10.10
N ARG A 137 -25.86 -7.48 -11.07
CA ARG A 137 -27.19 -6.89 -10.93
C ARG A 137 -27.96 -7.53 -9.78
N GLN A 138 -27.98 -8.87 -9.72
CA GLN A 138 -28.64 -9.59 -8.64
C GLN A 138 -28.08 -9.21 -7.26
N ILE A 139 -26.75 -9.20 -7.10
CA ILE A 139 -26.08 -8.80 -5.85
C ILE A 139 -26.48 -7.36 -5.48
N ALA A 140 -26.45 -6.43 -6.43
CA ALA A 140 -26.83 -5.04 -6.17
C ALA A 140 -28.29 -4.91 -5.72
N GLU A 141 -29.23 -5.66 -6.35
CA GLU A 141 -30.65 -5.68 -5.98
C GLU A 141 -30.89 -6.26 -4.58
N GLU A 142 -30.19 -7.34 -4.24
CA GLU A 142 -30.36 -8.06 -2.96
C GLU A 142 -29.67 -7.36 -1.77
N THR A 143 -28.54 -6.70 -2.01
CA THR A 143 -27.65 -6.20 -0.94
C THR A 143 -27.52 -4.68 -0.90
N GLY A 144 -27.93 -3.97 -1.95
CA GLY A 144 -27.68 -2.53 -2.11
C GLY A 144 -26.22 -2.17 -2.41
N MET A 145 -25.34 -3.17 -2.65
CA MET A 145 -23.94 -2.94 -2.96
C MET A 145 -23.76 -2.25 -4.31
N VAL A 146 -22.84 -1.31 -4.38
CA VAL A 146 -22.47 -0.66 -5.64
C VAL A 146 -21.57 -1.59 -6.44
N MET A 147 -21.99 -1.93 -7.65
CA MET A 147 -21.26 -2.80 -8.57
C MET A 147 -20.91 -2.02 -9.83
N ALA A 148 -19.70 -2.19 -10.35
CA ALA A 148 -19.28 -1.60 -11.62
C ALA A 148 -18.35 -2.53 -12.40
N GLU A 149 -18.31 -2.29 -13.71
CA GLU A 149 -17.40 -2.96 -14.63
C GLU A 149 -15.94 -2.54 -14.31
N ASP A 150 -15.02 -3.49 -14.26
CA ASP A 150 -13.59 -3.26 -13.98
C ASP A 150 -12.72 -3.76 -15.14
N SER A 151 -12.35 -2.84 -16.00
CA SER A 151 -11.29 -3.00 -17.01
C SER A 151 -11.51 -4.16 -18.00
N GLY A 152 -12.73 -4.41 -18.42
CA GLY A 152 -13.09 -5.46 -19.39
C GLY A 152 -13.06 -6.89 -18.84
N ARG A 153 -12.82 -7.06 -17.52
CA ARG A 153 -12.66 -8.37 -16.87
C ARG A 153 -13.95 -8.87 -16.20
N GLY A 154 -14.95 -8.02 -16.08
CA GLY A 154 -16.22 -8.29 -15.41
C GLY A 154 -16.59 -7.20 -14.39
N TYR A 155 -17.57 -7.48 -13.56
CA TYR A 155 -18.08 -6.54 -12.56
C TYR A 155 -17.49 -6.84 -11.19
N ARG A 156 -17.23 -5.79 -10.43
CA ARG A 156 -16.75 -5.89 -9.03
C ARG A 156 -17.55 -4.97 -8.11
N ARG A 157 -17.59 -5.33 -6.83
CA ARG A 157 -18.08 -4.45 -5.78
C ARG A 157 -17.18 -3.22 -5.68
N LEU A 158 -17.80 -2.04 -5.61
CA LEU A 158 -17.09 -0.80 -5.30
C LEU A 158 -17.29 -0.42 -3.83
N VAL A 159 -16.22 0.07 -3.20
CA VAL A 159 -16.23 0.62 -1.84
C VAL A 159 -15.67 2.04 -1.83
N ALA A 160 -15.98 2.80 -0.78
CA ALA A 160 -15.37 4.10 -0.56
C ALA A 160 -13.87 3.95 -0.31
N SER A 161 -13.08 4.90 -0.84
CA SER A 161 -11.62 4.92 -0.64
C SER A 161 -11.20 6.31 -0.12
N PRO A 162 -11.38 6.56 1.20
CA PRO A 162 -11.03 7.83 1.80
C PRO A 162 -9.51 8.04 1.85
N LYS A 163 -9.11 9.31 1.94
CA LYS A 163 -7.71 9.67 2.18
C LYS A 163 -7.34 9.42 3.64
N PRO A 164 -6.12 8.93 3.92
CA PRO A 164 -5.63 8.77 5.28
C PRO A 164 -5.35 10.15 5.91
N GLU A 165 -5.80 10.36 7.14
CA GLU A 165 -5.52 11.57 7.90
C GLU A 165 -4.45 11.36 8.98
N GLY A 166 -4.38 10.17 9.56
CA GLY A 166 -3.40 9.82 10.58
C GLY A 166 -3.29 8.31 10.78
N ILE A 167 -2.35 7.93 11.61
CA ILE A 167 -2.10 6.53 12.01
C ILE A 167 -2.16 6.46 13.52
N VAL A 168 -2.99 5.58 14.04
CA VAL A 168 -3.23 5.48 15.48
C VAL A 168 -1.96 5.01 16.21
N GLU A 169 -1.26 4.02 15.67
CA GLU A 169 -0.08 3.41 16.27
C GLU A 169 1.23 4.15 15.98
N ILE A 170 1.18 5.41 15.50
CA ILE A 170 2.37 6.13 15.01
C ILE A 170 3.48 6.26 16.05
N ASP A 171 3.14 6.52 17.31
CA ASP A 171 4.14 6.67 18.37
C ASP A 171 4.79 5.32 18.75
N THR A 172 4.05 4.21 18.62
CA THR A 172 4.60 2.86 18.78
C THR A 172 5.57 2.55 17.65
N ILE A 173 5.20 2.87 16.40
CA ILE A 173 6.05 2.68 15.21
C ILE A 173 7.36 3.46 15.36
N ARG A 174 7.28 4.74 15.76
CA ARG A 174 8.48 5.58 15.99
C ARG A 174 9.40 4.98 17.04
N ARG A 175 8.87 4.56 18.20
CA ARG A 175 9.66 3.93 19.26
C ARG A 175 10.38 2.67 18.81
N LEU A 176 9.74 1.85 17.96
CA LEU A 176 10.36 0.66 17.40
C LEU A 176 11.48 1.03 16.41
N LEU A 177 11.28 2.05 15.57
CA LEU A 177 12.32 2.55 14.67
C LEU A 177 13.51 3.12 15.45
N ASP A 178 13.25 3.91 16.49
CA ASP A 178 14.29 4.48 17.37
C ASP A 178 15.08 3.38 18.11
N ALA A 179 14.44 2.23 18.37
CA ALA A 179 15.10 1.03 18.91
C ALA A 179 15.84 0.21 17.82
N GLY A 180 15.83 0.65 16.56
CA GLY A 180 16.49 -0.02 15.45
C GLY A 180 15.72 -1.21 14.86
N ALA A 181 14.45 -1.39 15.22
CA ALA A 181 13.64 -2.49 14.68
C ALA A 181 13.22 -2.20 13.22
N ILE A 182 13.17 -3.26 12.39
CA ILE A 182 12.46 -3.23 11.11
C ILE A 182 10.95 -3.33 11.41
N VAL A 183 10.15 -2.41 10.91
CA VAL A 183 8.71 -2.36 11.21
C VAL A 183 7.91 -2.72 9.96
N ILE A 184 6.94 -3.64 10.08
CA ILE A 184 5.93 -3.93 9.07
C ILE A 184 4.63 -3.28 9.57
N SER A 185 4.06 -2.32 8.83
CA SER A 185 2.92 -1.52 9.28
C SER A 185 2.07 -1.04 8.10
N GLY A 186 0.83 -0.65 8.34
CA GLY A 186 -0.05 -0.07 7.33
C GLY A 186 -0.48 -1.03 6.22
N GLY A 187 -0.37 -2.33 6.44
CA GLY A 187 -0.75 -3.36 5.46
C GLY A 187 -2.15 -3.16 4.92
N GLY A 188 -2.30 -3.31 3.58
CA GLY A 188 -3.56 -3.10 2.88
C GLY A 188 -4.06 -1.65 2.80
N GLY A 189 -3.26 -0.69 3.26
CA GLY A 189 -3.65 0.70 3.42
C GLY A 189 -4.08 1.05 4.86
N GLY A 190 -4.00 0.07 5.79
CA GLY A 190 -4.43 0.17 7.17
C GLY A 190 -5.92 -0.10 7.38
N ILE A 191 -6.28 -0.41 8.62
CA ILE A 191 -7.66 -0.62 9.04
C ILE A 191 -8.33 0.76 9.13
N PRO A 192 -9.37 1.03 8.31
CA PRO A 192 -10.01 2.33 8.31
C PRO A 192 -10.83 2.52 9.59
N VAL A 193 -10.54 3.57 10.34
CA VAL A 193 -11.25 3.93 11.56
C VAL A 193 -11.61 5.41 11.58
N VAL A 194 -12.71 5.75 12.21
CA VAL A 194 -13.10 7.12 12.54
C VAL A 194 -12.95 7.33 14.03
N ARG A 195 -12.69 8.57 14.44
CA ARG A 195 -12.66 8.97 15.84
C ARG A 195 -14.00 9.59 16.22
N GLU A 196 -14.63 9.06 17.25
CA GLU A 196 -15.86 9.56 17.81
C GLU A 196 -15.62 10.80 18.69
N ALA A 197 -16.71 11.51 19.03
CA ALA A 197 -16.63 12.73 19.86
C ALA A 197 -16.07 12.48 21.28
N ASP A 198 -16.24 11.26 21.80
CA ASP A 198 -15.67 10.83 23.09
C ASP A 198 -14.22 10.37 23.01
N GLY A 199 -13.62 10.39 21.80
CA GLY A 199 -12.26 9.96 21.54
C GLY A 199 -12.09 8.47 21.21
N SER A 200 -13.15 7.66 21.33
CA SER A 200 -13.13 6.24 20.94
C SER A 200 -12.96 6.07 19.43
N LEU A 201 -12.55 4.87 19.01
CA LEU A 201 -12.37 4.51 17.60
C LEU A 201 -13.45 3.54 17.17
N GLN A 202 -13.97 3.75 15.98
CA GLN A 202 -14.89 2.84 15.32
C GLN A 202 -14.37 2.44 13.93
N GLY A 203 -14.32 1.12 13.66
CA GLY A 203 -14.04 0.59 12.32
C GLY A 203 -15.13 0.97 11.33
N VAL A 204 -14.74 1.22 10.08
CA VAL A 204 -15.68 1.62 9.02
C VAL A 204 -15.49 0.79 7.76
N SER A 205 -16.59 0.59 7.00
CA SER A 205 -16.58 -0.18 5.75
C SER A 205 -15.99 0.64 4.60
N ALA A 206 -14.66 0.69 4.53
CA ALA A 206 -13.91 1.39 3.49
C ALA A 206 -12.61 0.64 3.17
N VAL A 207 -11.92 1.00 2.09
CA VAL A 207 -10.58 0.48 1.78
C VAL A 207 -9.68 1.64 1.39
N ILE A 208 -8.74 1.97 2.24
CA ILE A 208 -7.79 3.05 2.00
C ILE A 208 -6.79 2.61 0.92
N ASP A 209 -6.44 3.52 0.02
CA ASP A 209 -5.40 3.23 -0.96
C ASP A 209 -4.03 3.14 -0.27
N LYS A 210 -3.35 2.01 -0.49
CA LYS A 210 -2.06 1.70 0.12
C LYS A 210 -0.99 2.78 -0.18
N ASP A 211 -0.97 3.32 -1.38
CA ASP A 211 0.06 4.27 -1.77
C ASP A 211 -0.10 5.60 -1.02
N PHE A 212 -1.34 6.08 -0.82
CA PHE A 212 -1.62 7.23 0.05
C PHE A 212 -1.37 6.95 1.53
N ALA A 213 -1.73 5.76 2.03
CA ALA A 213 -1.43 5.36 3.41
C ALA A 213 0.08 5.30 3.65
N SER A 214 0.84 4.77 2.69
CA SER A 214 2.31 4.73 2.75
C SER A 214 2.93 6.12 2.74
N ALA A 215 2.40 7.05 1.94
CA ALA A 215 2.84 8.44 1.91
C ALA A 215 2.56 9.14 3.25
N LYS A 216 1.37 8.92 3.84
CA LYS A 216 1.03 9.45 5.17
C LYS A 216 1.91 8.86 6.27
N LEU A 217 2.15 7.54 6.25
CA LEU A 217 3.07 6.88 7.18
C LEU A 217 4.48 7.46 7.06
N ALA A 218 5.00 7.61 5.84
CA ALA A 218 6.30 8.17 5.56
C ALA A 218 6.43 9.62 6.04
N GLU A 219 5.39 10.44 5.85
CA GLU A 219 5.31 11.79 6.41
C GLU A 219 5.41 11.76 7.94
N LEU A 220 4.62 10.92 8.60
CA LEU A 220 4.52 10.86 10.06
C LEU A 220 5.77 10.28 10.73
N VAL A 221 6.49 9.33 10.14
CA VAL A 221 7.77 8.83 10.67
C VAL A 221 8.96 9.69 10.26
N ASP A 222 8.72 10.85 9.62
CA ASP A 222 9.73 11.76 9.09
C ASP A 222 10.74 11.07 8.15
N ALA A 223 10.23 10.21 7.26
CA ALA A 223 11.07 9.48 6.32
C ALA A 223 11.77 10.39 5.32
N ASP A 224 12.98 10.01 4.91
CA ASP A 224 13.74 10.65 3.82
C ASP A 224 13.29 10.13 2.45
N TYR A 225 12.90 8.84 2.41
CA TYR A 225 12.55 8.15 1.17
C TYR A 225 11.23 7.37 1.29
N LEU A 226 10.39 7.50 0.25
CA LEU A 226 9.24 6.63 0.02
C LEU A 226 9.46 5.84 -1.26
N PHE A 227 9.57 4.51 -1.17
CA PHE A 227 9.60 3.62 -2.32
C PHE A 227 8.22 3.03 -2.57
N ILE A 228 7.67 3.22 -3.77
CA ILE A 228 6.42 2.58 -4.22
C ILE A 228 6.80 1.51 -5.25
N LEU A 229 6.87 0.27 -4.79
CA LEU A 229 7.25 -0.86 -5.62
C LEU A 229 6.02 -1.42 -6.35
N THR A 230 6.13 -1.56 -7.66
CA THR A 230 5.06 -1.95 -8.58
C THR A 230 5.58 -2.92 -9.66
N ALA A 231 4.85 -3.10 -10.77
CA ALA A 231 5.22 -4.03 -11.84
C ALA A 231 6.08 -3.38 -12.95
N VAL A 232 6.30 -2.07 -12.91
CA VAL A 232 7.04 -1.35 -13.97
C VAL A 232 8.32 -0.73 -13.45
N ASP A 233 9.36 -0.73 -14.25
CA ASP A 233 10.66 -0.17 -13.87
C ASP A 233 10.64 1.35 -13.69
N HIS A 234 9.91 2.03 -14.57
CA HIS A 234 9.82 3.50 -14.59
C HIS A 234 8.39 3.94 -14.87
N VAL A 235 8.05 5.14 -14.40
CA VAL A 235 6.87 5.85 -14.86
C VAL A 235 7.09 6.27 -16.31
N ALA A 236 6.05 6.18 -17.14
CA ALA A 236 6.11 6.60 -18.53
C ALA A 236 5.01 7.60 -18.85
N VAL A 237 5.32 8.55 -19.72
CA VAL A 237 4.34 9.39 -20.43
C VAL A 237 4.07 8.82 -21.80
N ASN A 238 2.92 9.14 -22.38
CA ASN A 238 2.45 8.62 -23.67
C ASN A 238 2.42 7.07 -23.71
N PHE A 239 2.05 6.46 -22.58
CA PHE A 239 2.08 5.01 -22.40
C PHE A 239 1.27 4.28 -23.50
N GLY A 240 1.90 3.27 -24.12
CA GLY A 240 1.31 2.48 -25.21
C GLY A 240 1.26 3.19 -26.56
N ARG A 241 1.89 4.36 -26.71
CA ARG A 241 2.01 5.10 -27.97
C ARG A 241 3.43 4.99 -28.55
N PRO A 242 3.63 5.26 -29.87
CA PRO A 242 4.96 5.21 -30.48
C PRO A 242 5.98 6.19 -29.87
N ASP A 243 5.50 7.26 -29.27
CA ASP A 243 6.28 8.30 -28.60
C ASP A 243 6.33 8.12 -27.07
N GLN A 244 6.10 6.89 -26.58
CA GLN A 244 6.24 6.58 -25.15
C GLN A 244 7.65 6.89 -24.66
N MET A 245 7.72 7.61 -23.55
CA MET A 245 8.99 7.97 -22.90
C MET A 245 8.99 7.54 -21.45
N GLN A 246 9.99 6.78 -21.03
CA GLN A 246 10.24 6.44 -19.63
C GLN A 246 10.96 7.60 -18.94
N LEU A 247 10.54 7.89 -17.71
CA LEU A 247 11.09 8.96 -16.90
C LEU A 247 11.99 8.38 -15.81
N THR A 248 13.23 8.81 -15.73
CA THR A 248 14.14 8.45 -14.62
C THR A 248 13.93 9.35 -13.41
N GLU A 249 13.50 10.58 -13.64
CA GLU A 249 13.15 11.54 -12.59
C GLU A 249 12.13 12.56 -13.12
N MET A 250 11.40 13.18 -12.20
CA MET A 250 10.55 14.34 -12.46
C MET A 250 10.40 15.16 -11.19
N THR A 251 10.26 16.46 -11.34
CA THR A 251 9.88 17.33 -10.24
C THR A 251 8.40 17.18 -9.92
N VAL A 252 8.00 17.59 -8.73
CA VAL A 252 6.58 17.61 -8.35
C VAL A 252 5.74 18.44 -9.33
N ASP A 253 6.27 19.56 -9.84
CA ASP A 253 5.54 20.41 -10.80
C ASP A 253 5.35 19.70 -12.14
N GLN A 254 6.38 19.03 -12.66
CA GLN A 254 6.26 18.19 -13.86
C GLN A 254 5.26 17.04 -13.66
N ALA A 255 5.32 16.37 -12.50
CA ALA A 255 4.36 15.30 -12.18
C ALA A 255 2.92 15.82 -12.13
N ARG A 256 2.69 17.03 -11.57
CA ARG A 256 1.39 17.69 -11.53
C ARG A 256 0.88 18.02 -12.93
N GLU A 257 1.75 18.53 -13.80
CA GLU A 257 1.44 18.82 -15.20
C GLU A 257 1.03 17.54 -15.94
N TYR A 258 1.82 16.45 -15.83
CA TYR A 258 1.49 15.18 -16.45
C TYR A 258 0.17 14.56 -15.90
N CYS A 259 -0.11 14.72 -14.62
CA CYS A 259 -1.41 14.33 -14.05
C CYS A 259 -2.57 15.13 -14.70
N SER A 260 -2.41 16.44 -14.88
CA SER A 260 -3.44 17.30 -15.49
C SER A 260 -3.69 16.98 -16.96
N GLN A 261 -2.66 16.52 -17.67
CA GLN A 261 -2.71 16.07 -19.05
C GLN A 261 -3.29 14.65 -19.21
N GLY A 262 -3.62 13.96 -18.11
CA GLY A 262 -4.15 12.59 -18.14
C GLY A 262 -3.14 11.54 -18.58
N GLN A 263 -1.84 11.77 -18.39
CA GLN A 263 -0.78 10.85 -18.79
C GLN A 263 -0.78 9.51 -18.00
N PHE A 264 -1.39 9.48 -16.82
CA PHE A 264 -1.34 8.32 -15.93
C PHE A 264 -2.72 7.66 -15.79
N ALA A 265 -2.77 6.33 -15.90
CA ALA A 265 -4.00 5.57 -15.76
C ALA A 265 -4.61 5.71 -14.36
N ALA A 266 -5.88 6.15 -14.30
CA ALA A 266 -6.59 6.51 -13.06
C ALA A 266 -6.65 5.37 -12.01
N GLY A 267 -6.78 4.10 -12.46
CA GLY A 267 -6.90 2.94 -11.57
C GLY A 267 -5.55 2.32 -11.14
N SER A 268 -4.41 2.83 -11.62
CA SER A 268 -3.11 2.19 -11.37
C SER A 268 -1.96 3.15 -11.12
N MET A 269 -1.48 3.87 -12.13
CA MET A 269 -0.29 4.73 -12.01
C MET A 269 -0.61 6.08 -11.37
N LEU A 270 -1.77 6.68 -11.66
CA LEU A 270 -2.14 8.00 -11.14
C LEU A 270 -2.12 8.08 -9.60
N PRO A 271 -2.71 7.14 -8.84
CA PRO A 271 -2.63 7.17 -7.38
C PRO A 271 -1.20 7.10 -6.84
N LYS A 272 -0.32 6.34 -7.50
CA LYS A 272 1.09 6.21 -7.11
C LYS A 272 1.85 7.52 -7.29
N VAL A 273 1.69 8.17 -8.44
CA VAL A 273 2.30 9.47 -8.71
C VAL A 273 1.77 10.52 -7.75
N GLN A 274 0.46 10.55 -7.50
CA GLN A 274 -0.14 11.48 -6.54
C GLN A 274 0.36 11.28 -5.11
N ALA A 275 0.47 10.03 -4.65
CA ALA A 275 1.01 9.70 -3.33
C ALA A 275 2.50 10.09 -3.22
N ALA A 276 3.27 9.81 -4.26
CA ALA A 276 4.69 10.17 -4.34
C ALA A 276 4.90 11.70 -4.32
N MET A 277 4.06 12.46 -5.06
CA MET A 277 4.06 13.93 -5.04
C MET A 277 3.74 14.45 -3.64
N ALA A 278 2.66 13.97 -3.01
CA ALA A 278 2.24 14.42 -1.69
C ALA A 278 3.35 14.21 -0.64
N PHE A 279 4.05 13.09 -0.69
CA PHE A 279 5.19 12.84 0.19
C PHE A 279 6.37 13.78 -0.12
N ALA A 280 6.77 13.93 -1.39
CA ALA A 280 7.89 14.79 -1.78
C ALA A 280 7.65 16.27 -1.42
N GLU A 281 6.39 16.74 -1.51
CA GLU A 281 5.99 18.11 -1.13
C GLU A 281 5.97 18.36 0.38
N SER A 282 5.76 17.31 1.19
CA SER A 282 5.52 17.46 2.63
C SER A 282 6.73 18.01 3.41
N LYS A 283 7.95 17.89 2.86
CA LYS A 283 9.17 18.47 3.44
C LYS A 283 10.28 18.55 2.38
N LYS A 284 11.03 19.64 2.36
CA LYS A 284 12.18 19.81 1.47
C LYS A 284 13.23 18.71 1.70
N GLY A 285 13.73 18.13 0.61
CA GLY A 285 14.74 17.07 0.62
C GLY A 285 14.18 15.65 0.59
N ARG A 286 12.86 15.47 0.75
CA ARG A 286 12.21 14.16 0.60
C ARG A 286 12.22 13.71 -0.86
N ASN A 287 12.40 12.40 -1.05
CA ASN A 287 12.39 11.77 -2.37
C ASN A 287 11.42 10.60 -2.36
N ALA A 288 10.51 10.56 -3.33
CA ALA A 288 9.73 9.38 -3.62
C ALA A 288 10.28 8.67 -4.86
N VAL A 289 10.25 7.33 -4.87
CA VAL A 289 10.74 6.53 -6.00
C VAL A 289 9.68 5.50 -6.37
N ILE A 290 9.25 5.50 -7.63
CA ILE A 290 8.37 4.47 -8.19
C ILE A 290 9.24 3.54 -9.04
N ALA A 291 9.26 2.24 -8.71
CA ALA A 291 10.13 1.26 -9.37
C ALA A 291 9.48 -0.13 -9.42
N SER A 292 10.06 -1.04 -10.20
CA SER A 292 9.65 -2.43 -10.15
C SER A 292 10.13 -3.11 -8.86
N LEU A 293 9.32 -4.05 -8.38
CA LEU A 293 9.68 -4.85 -7.20
C LEU A 293 10.97 -5.66 -7.45
N GLU A 294 11.11 -6.23 -8.66
CA GLU A 294 12.28 -7.01 -9.05
C GLU A 294 13.59 -6.20 -9.00
N LYS A 295 13.50 -4.88 -9.21
CA LYS A 295 14.64 -3.97 -9.15
C LYS A 295 14.71 -3.14 -7.86
N ALA A 296 13.96 -3.53 -6.82
CA ALA A 296 13.95 -2.82 -5.55
C ALA A 296 15.37 -2.55 -5.00
N PRO A 297 16.30 -3.51 -4.95
CA PRO A 297 17.68 -3.25 -4.49
C PRO A 297 18.41 -2.19 -5.34
N LEU A 298 18.18 -2.18 -6.66
CA LEU A 298 18.77 -1.18 -7.56
C LEU A 298 18.11 0.20 -7.36
N ALA A 299 16.79 0.25 -7.19
CA ALA A 299 16.06 1.47 -6.91
C ALA A 299 16.52 2.13 -5.61
N MET A 300 16.72 1.35 -4.55
CA MET A 300 17.18 1.85 -3.25
C MET A 300 18.60 2.46 -3.29
N VAL A 301 19.42 2.11 -4.27
CA VAL A 301 20.73 2.73 -4.51
C VAL A 301 20.73 3.74 -5.67
N GLY A 302 19.55 4.15 -6.14
CA GLY A 302 19.37 5.17 -7.19
C GLY A 302 19.73 4.72 -8.60
N LYS A 303 19.76 3.39 -8.88
CA LYS A 303 20.11 2.83 -10.19
C LYS A 303 18.91 2.35 -11.01
N SER A 304 17.70 2.48 -10.49
CA SER A 304 16.43 2.15 -11.16
C SER A 304 15.30 2.98 -10.57
N GLY A 305 14.18 3.02 -11.27
CA GLY A 305 12.99 3.73 -10.83
C GLY A 305 12.89 5.17 -11.34
N THR A 306 11.73 5.76 -11.11
CA THR A 306 11.46 7.17 -11.35
C THR A 306 11.47 7.92 -10.02
N ARG A 307 12.42 8.83 -9.85
CA ARG A 307 12.51 9.71 -8.68
C ARG A 307 11.57 10.89 -8.82
N ILE A 308 10.78 11.16 -7.80
CA ILE A 308 9.90 12.34 -7.69
C ILE A 308 10.38 13.17 -6.50
N TYR A 309 10.66 14.45 -6.73
CA TYR A 309 11.25 15.34 -5.74
C TYR A 309 10.77 16.77 -5.92
N GLN A 310 10.92 17.59 -4.87
CA GLN A 310 10.68 19.02 -4.93
C GLN A 310 11.82 19.69 -5.69
N GLY A 311 11.50 20.44 -6.74
CA GLY A 311 12.47 21.18 -7.55
C GLY A 311 13.16 22.34 -6.82
#